data_2ed9176d3948b4c630f4cbb155c5b472
#
_entry.id   2ed9176d3948b4c630f4cbb155c5b472
#
_cell.length_a   1.000
_cell.length_b   1.000
_cell.length_c   1.000
_cell.angle_alpha   90.00
_cell.angle_beta   90.00
_cell.angle_gamma   90.00
#
_symmetry.space_group_name_H-M   'P 1'
#
loop_
_entity.id
_entity.type
_entity.pdbx_description
1 polymer ?
#
loop_
_entity_poly.entity_id
_entity_poly.type
_entity_poly.pdbx_seq_one_letter_code
_entity_poly.pdbx_strand_id
1 'polypeptide(L)'
;MRTIIYGNGRSRLKWDLKQNLHNDVITWGCNRIYNDTVVDNLVALDYWVQHDIVESGYAHKNKCWFGDWEVLPIEYDVQYLKDQYSAQGCDRFIENDNTNKTKKVVSGRLHPPHQALYVTWLDGTENIEYVDFPIEWSSGSTTMHLACQQGAKEIYLMGFDLSSYPINNVYEDIQRKYFDHHPRRIDLNRPDWIGQMKTVMNEFRDTQFIWVEPDRNTVRFDMNNLTYDTYENIRRKICR
;
A
#
# COMPACT_ATOMS: atom_id res chain seq x y z
N MET A 1 13.59 -15.31 7.81
CA MET A 1 13.59 -13.83 7.73
C MET A 1 12.43 -13.33 8.57
N ARG A 2 12.70 -12.41 9.49
CA ARG A 2 11.70 -11.70 10.30
C ARG A 2 11.26 -10.44 9.58
N THR A 3 10.00 -10.14 9.62
CA THR A 3 9.43 -9.03 8.83
C THR A 3 8.43 -8.23 9.65
N ILE A 4 8.51 -6.91 9.63
CA ILE A 4 7.48 -6.03 10.16
C ILE A 4 6.68 -5.48 8.99
N ILE A 5 5.36 -5.49 9.10
CA ILE A 5 4.48 -4.79 8.15
C ILE A 5 3.74 -3.68 8.90
N TYR A 6 3.99 -2.44 8.47
CA TYR A 6 3.34 -1.26 9.00
C TYR A 6 2.07 -0.94 8.19
N GLY A 7 0.92 -1.24 8.76
CA GLY A 7 -0.36 -0.72 8.30
C GLY A 7 -0.58 0.73 8.77
N ASN A 8 -1.71 1.32 8.39
CA ASN A 8 -2.03 2.70 8.71
C ASN A 8 -3.00 2.88 9.88
N GLY A 9 -3.37 1.81 10.57
CA GLY A 9 -4.22 1.85 11.75
C GLY A 9 -3.55 2.56 12.93
N ARG A 10 -4.36 3.23 13.76
CA ARG A 10 -3.88 4.06 14.88
C ARG A 10 -3.18 3.27 15.98
N SER A 11 -3.42 1.96 16.11
CA SER A 11 -2.67 1.12 17.07
C SER A 11 -1.16 1.17 16.84
N ARG A 12 -0.72 1.42 15.58
CA ARG A 12 0.69 1.61 15.22
C ARG A 12 1.36 2.75 16.00
N LEU A 13 0.63 3.78 16.44
CA LEU A 13 1.20 4.92 17.17
C LEU A 13 1.83 4.54 18.51
N LYS A 14 1.58 3.31 19.01
CA LYS A 14 2.27 2.74 20.17
C LYS A 14 3.71 2.28 19.87
N TRP A 15 4.07 2.20 18.59
CA TRP A 15 5.39 1.79 18.12
C TRP A 15 6.22 2.99 17.72
N ASP A 16 7.43 3.08 18.26
CA ASP A 16 8.40 4.07 17.82
C ASP A 16 9.08 3.57 16.53
N LEU A 17 8.83 4.25 15.41
CA LEU A 17 9.38 3.90 14.10
C LEU A 17 10.91 4.12 13.99
N LYS A 18 11.52 4.81 14.97
CA LYS A 18 12.97 5.06 15.02
C LYS A 18 13.73 4.02 15.83
N GLN A 19 13.09 2.94 16.24
CA GLN A 19 13.75 1.88 17.00
C GLN A 19 14.88 1.23 16.21
N ASN A 20 15.98 0.92 16.89
CA ASN A 20 17.07 0.12 16.33
C ASN A 20 16.64 -1.35 16.22
N LEU A 21 16.24 -1.75 15.04
CA LEU A 21 15.90 -3.13 14.73
C LEU A 21 17.15 -4.01 14.59
N HIS A 22 17.01 -5.30 14.81
CA HIS A 22 18.04 -6.27 14.44
C HIS A 22 18.23 -6.30 12.92
N ASN A 23 19.44 -6.60 12.46
CA ASN A 23 19.79 -6.56 11.02
C ASN A 23 19.03 -7.58 10.15
N ASP A 24 18.46 -8.61 10.75
CA ASP A 24 17.68 -9.64 10.06
C ASP A 24 16.18 -9.31 9.97
N VAL A 25 15.76 -8.14 10.44
CA VAL A 25 14.39 -7.65 10.36
C VAL A 25 14.24 -6.77 9.14
N ILE A 26 13.35 -7.16 8.23
CA ILE A 26 12.99 -6.40 7.04
C ILE A 26 11.69 -5.66 7.29
N THR A 27 11.63 -4.40 6.90
CA THR A 27 10.47 -3.54 7.09
C THR A 27 9.68 -3.38 5.79
N TRP A 28 8.37 -3.56 5.90
CA TRP A 28 7.41 -3.28 4.85
C TRP A 28 6.42 -2.24 5.33
N GLY A 29 5.93 -1.43 4.42
CA GLY A 29 4.96 -0.41 4.76
C GLY A 29 3.87 -0.25 3.71
N CYS A 30 2.73 0.30 4.13
CA CYS A 30 1.58 0.51 3.27
C CYS A 30 1.35 2.00 3.03
N ASN A 31 1.08 2.36 1.78
CA ASN A 31 0.60 3.68 1.40
C ASN A 31 1.46 4.83 1.97
N ARG A 32 0.96 5.58 2.94
CA ARG A 32 1.52 6.86 3.40
C ARG A 32 2.57 6.75 4.51
N ILE A 33 2.98 5.55 4.92
CA ILE A 33 4.03 5.37 5.95
C ILE A 33 5.34 6.09 5.60
N TYR A 34 5.58 6.30 4.31
CA TYR A 34 6.76 7.03 3.82
C TYR A 34 6.88 8.46 4.37
N ASN A 35 5.77 9.05 4.85
CA ASN A 35 5.79 10.37 5.50
C ASN A 35 6.44 10.33 6.89
N ASP A 36 6.43 9.17 7.54
CA ASP A 36 6.90 9.01 8.92
C ASP A 36 8.28 8.36 8.98
N THR A 37 8.57 7.42 8.06
CA THR A 37 9.82 6.66 8.08
C THR A 37 10.14 6.06 6.70
N VAL A 38 11.40 5.73 6.50
CA VAL A 38 11.84 4.90 5.37
C VAL A 38 11.65 3.44 5.75
N VAL A 39 11.08 2.66 4.82
CA VAL A 39 10.95 1.20 4.92
C VAL A 39 11.72 0.53 3.79
N ASP A 40 12.12 -0.73 3.99
CA ASP A 40 12.83 -1.49 2.96
C ASP A 40 11.95 -1.76 1.72
N ASN A 41 10.63 -1.88 1.92
CA ASN A 41 9.67 -2.07 0.84
C ASN A 41 8.38 -1.29 1.13
N LEU A 42 7.96 -0.42 0.23
CA LEU A 42 6.71 0.34 0.32
C LEU A 42 5.70 -0.18 -0.70
N VAL A 43 4.49 -0.50 -0.27
CA VAL A 43 3.40 -0.98 -1.13
C VAL A 43 2.29 0.06 -1.22
N ALA A 44 1.88 0.42 -2.43
CA ALA A 44 0.76 1.31 -2.68
C ALA A 44 -0.02 0.85 -3.91
N LEU A 45 -1.31 0.55 -3.74
CA LEU A 45 -2.19 0.10 -4.81
C LEU A 45 -3.06 1.23 -5.36
N ASP A 46 -3.35 2.23 -4.53
CA ASP A 46 -4.16 3.38 -4.95
C ASP A 46 -3.32 4.35 -5.77
N TYR A 47 -3.75 4.65 -7.00
CA TYR A 47 -3.04 5.51 -7.93
C TYR A 47 -2.62 6.86 -7.32
N TRP A 48 -3.56 7.56 -6.68
CA TRP A 48 -3.29 8.86 -6.09
C TRP A 48 -2.26 8.82 -4.95
N VAL A 49 -2.14 7.69 -4.24
CA VAL A 49 -1.06 7.47 -3.26
C VAL A 49 0.27 7.24 -3.96
N GLN A 50 0.27 6.45 -5.03
CA GLN A 50 1.46 6.22 -5.86
C GLN A 50 2.00 7.54 -6.41
N HIS A 51 1.10 8.38 -6.91
CA HIS A 51 1.44 9.71 -7.42
C HIS A 51 2.12 10.58 -6.35
N ASP A 52 1.53 10.66 -5.15
CA ASP A 52 2.12 11.40 -4.03
C ASP A 52 3.51 10.85 -3.62
N ILE A 53 3.69 9.53 -3.65
CA ILE A 53 4.98 8.88 -3.35
C ILE A 53 6.04 9.29 -4.37
N VAL A 54 5.67 9.35 -5.63
CA VAL A 54 6.56 9.76 -6.71
C VAL A 54 6.90 11.25 -6.59
N GLU A 55 5.91 12.13 -6.43
CA GLU A 55 6.12 13.57 -6.27
C GLU A 55 6.98 13.93 -5.05
N SER A 56 6.88 13.15 -3.97
CA SER A 56 7.74 13.33 -2.79
C SER A 56 9.22 13.00 -3.04
N GLY A 57 9.53 12.34 -4.15
CA GLY A 57 10.86 11.84 -4.47
C GLY A 57 11.24 10.56 -3.72
N TYR A 58 10.31 9.97 -2.94
CA TYR A 58 10.59 8.75 -2.18
C TYR A 58 10.91 7.57 -3.09
N ALA A 59 10.13 7.35 -4.16
CA ALA A 59 10.30 6.26 -5.10
C ALA A 59 11.60 6.32 -5.91
N HIS A 60 12.26 7.47 -6.01
CA HIS A 60 13.56 7.60 -6.67
C HIS A 60 14.71 6.95 -5.87
N LYS A 61 14.52 6.74 -4.56
CA LYS A 61 15.59 6.30 -3.64
C LYS A 61 15.26 4.99 -2.93
N ASN A 62 13.99 4.63 -2.88
CA ASN A 62 13.49 3.54 -2.04
C ASN A 62 12.63 2.58 -2.86
N LYS A 63 12.69 1.30 -2.53
CA LYS A 63 11.92 0.27 -3.23
C LYS A 63 10.43 0.43 -2.98
N CYS A 64 9.67 0.50 -4.07
CA CYS A 64 8.22 0.62 -4.09
C CYS A 64 7.60 -0.51 -4.90
N TRP A 65 6.42 -0.96 -4.46
CA TRP A 65 5.59 -1.95 -5.12
C TRP A 65 4.25 -1.30 -5.44
N PHE A 66 3.99 -1.04 -6.71
CA PHE A 66 2.80 -0.33 -7.16
C PHE A 66 1.86 -1.25 -7.93
N GLY A 67 0.58 -1.17 -7.62
CA GLY A 67 -0.46 -1.80 -8.43
C GLY A 67 -0.79 -0.95 -9.65
N ASP A 68 -1.21 -1.59 -10.73
CA ASP A 68 -1.63 -0.93 -11.98
C ASP A 68 -0.59 0.06 -12.55
N TRP A 69 0.71 -0.22 -12.26
CA TRP A 69 1.79 0.63 -12.71
C TRP A 69 2.33 0.13 -14.04
N GLU A 70 2.19 0.93 -15.08
CA GLU A 70 2.68 0.60 -16.42
C GLU A 70 3.68 1.65 -16.90
N VAL A 71 4.83 1.19 -17.36
CA VAL A 71 5.85 2.04 -18.02
C VAL A 71 5.61 2.00 -19.50
N LEU A 72 5.23 3.14 -20.06
CA LEU A 72 5.05 3.26 -21.50
C LEU A 72 6.38 3.57 -22.21
N PRO A 73 6.57 3.05 -23.43
CA PRO A 73 7.65 3.48 -24.29
C PRO A 73 7.62 5.00 -24.50
N ILE A 74 8.80 5.62 -24.59
CA ILE A 74 8.96 7.09 -24.75
C ILE A 74 8.29 7.59 -26.05
N GLU A 75 8.22 6.74 -27.06
CA GLU A 75 7.63 7.04 -28.36
C GLU A 75 6.10 7.15 -28.34
N TYR A 76 5.44 6.72 -27.27
CA TYR A 76 3.99 6.93 -27.16
C TYR A 76 3.69 8.41 -26.92
N ASP A 77 3.00 9.01 -27.89
CA ASP A 77 2.51 10.37 -27.78
C ASP A 77 1.34 10.45 -26.78
N VAL A 78 1.32 11.50 -25.97
CA VAL A 78 0.23 11.79 -25.04
C VAL A 78 -1.10 11.92 -25.78
N GLN A 79 -1.11 12.48 -26.99
CA GLN A 79 -2.33 12.59 -27.80
C GLN A 79 -2.87 11.21 -28.20
N TYR A 80 -1.99 10.31 -28.60
CA TYR A 80 -2.37 8.92 -28.89
C TYR A 80 -3.04 8.24 -27.68
N LEU A 81 -2.48 8.43 -26.50
CA LEU A 81 -3.07 7.89 -25.27
C LEU A 81 -4.45 8.50 -24.99
N LYS A 82 -4.61 9.83 -25.15
CA LYS A 82 -5.90 10.51 -24.99
C LYS A 82 -6.95 9.91 -25.92
N ASP A 83 -6.60 9.72 -27.18
CA ASP A 83 -7.51 9.18 -28.20
C ASP A 83 -7.91 7.73 -27.89
N GLN A 84 -6.94 6.89 -27.53
CA GLN A 84 -7.19 5.49 -27.17
C GLN A 84 -8.09 5.34 -25.93
N TYR A 85 -7.80 6.09 -24.88
CA TYR A 85 -8.55 5.98 -23.65
C TYR A 85 -9.90 6.70 -23.69
N SER A 86 -10.03 7.78 -24.47
CA SER A 86 -11.32 8.40 -24.76
C SER A 86 -12.24 7.44 -25.52
N ALA A 87 -11.69 6.69 -26.48
CA ALA A 87 -12.45 5.65 -27.19
C ALA A 87 -12.92 4.50 -26.29
N GLN A 88 -12.23 4.27 -25.15
CA GLN A 88 -12.61 3.30 -24.12
C GLN A 88 -13.56 3.87 -23.07
N GLY A 89 -14.07 5.09 -23.23
CA GLY A 89 -14.98 5.74 -22.31
C GLY A 89 -14.30 6.46 -21.16
N CYS A 90 -13.02 6.82 -21.31
CA CYS A 90 -12.34 7.69 -20.36
C CYS A 90 -12.80 9.13 -20.58
N ASP A 91 -13.50 9.71 -19.62
CA ASP A 91 -14.06 11.06 -19.70
C ASP A 91 -13.12 12.13 -19.13
N ARG A 92 -12.04 11.72 -18.47
CA ARG A 92 -11.09 12.62 -17.84
C ARG A 92 -9.66 12.13 -18.01
N PHE A 93 -8.83 12.96 -18.63
CA PHE A 93 -7.41 12.75 -18.77
C PHE A 93 -6.65 13.73 -17.85
N ILE A 94 -5.81 13.20 -16.96
CA ILE A 94 -5.01 13.99 -16.04
C ILE A 94 -3.55 13.75 -16.35
N GLU A 95 -2.88 14.77 -16.79
CA GLU A 95 -1.47 14.78 -17.10
C GLU A 95 -0.73 15.60 -16.05
N ASN A 96 0.30 15.01 -15.48
CA ASN A 96 1.26 15.75 -14.67
C ASN A 96 2.44 16.12 -15.58
N ASP A 97 2.42 17.35 -16.08
CA ASP A 97 3.50 17.88 -16.91
C ASP A 97 4.70 18.26 -16.04
N ASN A 98 5.64 17.34 -15.94
CA ASN A 98 6.94 17.61 -15.39
C ASN A 98 7.96 17.59 -16.52
N THR A 99 8.05 18.72 -17.21
CA THR A 99 8.69 18.96 -18.52
C THR A 99 10.13 18.50 -18.70
N ASN A 100 10.81 18.05 -17.64
CA ASN A 100 12.21 17.65 -17.68
C ASN A 100 12.43 16.12 -17.55
N LYS A 101 11.40 15.30 -17.76
CA LYS A 101 11.48 13.86 -17.48
C LYS A 101 11.34 13.00 -18.72
N THR A 102 12.15 11.94 -18.74
CA THR A 102 12.38 11.11 -19.93
C THR A 102 11.51 9.87 -20.03
N LYS A 103 10.80 9.49 -18.98
CA LYS A 103 9.94 8.28 -18.96
C LYS A 103 8.48 8.61 -18.66
N LYS A 104 7.59 8.04 -19.45
CA LYS A 104 6.14 8.12 -19.26
C LYS A 104 5.70 6.92 -18.44
N VAL A 105 4.98 7.16 -17.39
CA VAL A 105 4.31 6.12 -16.65
C VAL A 105 2.82 6.40 -16.68
N VAL A 106 2.06 5.41 -17.10
CA VAL A 106 0.61 5.48 -17.11
C VAL A 106 0.11 4.59 -15.98
N SER A 107 -0.65 5.19 -15.09
CA SER A 107 -1.46 4.45 -14.15
C SER A 107 -2.91 4.81 -14.42
N GLY A 108 -3.70 3.84 -14.82
CA GLY A 108 -5.11 4.01 -15.14
C GLY A 108 -5.97 3.36 -14.07
N ARG A 109 -6.98 4.08 -13.57
CA ARG A 109 -8.04 3.46 -12.79
C ARG A 109 -9.38 3.89 -13.32
N LEU A 110 -10.16 2.90 -13.72
CA LEU A 110 -11.53 3.09 -14.13
C LEU A 110 -12.42 3.14 -12.89
N HIS A 111 -13.04 4.29 -12.62
CA HIS A 111 -14.00 4.45 -11.54
C HIS A 111 -15.35 4.89 -12.12
N PRO A 112 -16.35 4.03 -12.14
CA PRO A 112 -17.70 4.49 -12.47
C PRO A 112 -18.21 5.55 -11.48
N PRO A 113 -18.93 6.60 -11.92
CA PRO A 113 -19.26 6.92 -13.31
C PRO A 113 -18.15 7.62 -14.09
N HIS A 114 -17.05 8.01 -13.45
CA HIS A 114 -15.98 8.77 -14.08
C HIS A 114 -14.75 7.88 -14.25
N GLN A 115 -14.32 7.76 -15.49
CA GLN A 115 -13.09 7.09 -15.85
C GLN A 115 -11.99 8.14 -16.02
N ALA A 116 -10.88 7.98 -15.32
CA ALA A 116 -9.75 8.89 -15.44
C ALA A 116 -8.47 8.13 -15.77
N LEU A 117 -7.75 8.60 -16.76
CA LEU A 117 -6.40 8.18 -17.06
C LEU A 117 -5.43 9.21 -16.50
N TYR A 118 -4.43 8.72 -15.81
CA TYR A 118 -3.37 9.55 -15.25
C TYR A 118 -2.05 9.23 -15.96
N VAL A 119 -1.36 10.26 -16.43
CA VAL A 119 -0.03 10.12 -16.99
C VAL A 119 0.93 10.92 -16.12
N THR A 120 1.93 10.24 -15.59
CA THR A 120 2.99 10.85 -14.81
C THR A 120 4.32 10.66 -15.53
N TRP A 121 5.07 11.74 -15.70
CA TRP A 121 6.39 11.73 -16.29
C TRP A 121 7.42 11.49 -15.22
N LEU A 122 8.24 10.46 -15.34
CA LEU A 122 9.24 10.09 -14.35
C LEU A 122 10.63 9.93 -14.95
N ASP A 123 11.62 10.37 -14.20
CA ASP A 123 12.99 9.88 -14.27
C ASP A 123 13.19 8.81 -13.19
N GLY A 124 13.83 7.70 -13.57
CA GLY A 124 14.21 6.66 -12.61
C GLY A 124 13.02 5.88 -12.05
N THR A 125 12.66 4.80 -12.70
CA THR A 125 11.63 3.86 -12.24
C THR A 125 12.23 2.55 -11.74
N GLU A 126 13.56 2.46 -11.64
CA GLU A 126 14.29 1.25 -11.28
C GLU A 126 13.97 0.72 -9.88
N ASN A 127 13.45 1.58 -9.01
CA ASN A 127 13.04 1.22 -7.66
C ASN A 127 11.54 0.86 -7.57
N ILE A 128 10.81 0.90 -8.69
CA ILE A 128 9.38 0.60 -8.73
C ILE A 128 9.17 -0.78 -9.36
N GLU A 129 8.56 -1.68 -8.59
CA GLU A 129 8.13 -2.99 -9.04
C GLU A 129 6.62 -2.97 -9.31
N TYR A 130 6.19 -3.64 -10.38
CA TYR A 130 4.78 -3.83 -10.67
C TYR A 130 4.21 -4.98 -9.82
N VAL A 131 3.00 -4.79 -9.32
CA VAL A 131 2.27 -5.80 -8.58
C VAL A 131 1.02 -6.19 -9.39
N ASP A 132 1.06 -7.37 -9.98
CA ASP A 132 -0.10 -7.96 -10.63
C ASP A 132 -0.99 -8.65 -9.57
N PHE A 133 -1.91 -7.89 -9.01
CA PHE A 133 -2.81 -8.38 -7.95
C PHE A 133 -4.27 -8.13 -8.30
N PRO A 134 -5.20 -8.90 -7.71
CA PRO A 134 -6.62 -8.60 -7.86
C PRO A 134 -6.91 -7.14 -7.47
N ILE A 135 -7.58 -6.42 -8.35
CA ILE A 135 -7.85 -4.97 -8.28
C ILE A 135 -8.50 -4.53 -6.94
N GLU A 136 -9.13 -5.47 -6.24
CA GLU A 136 -9.89 -5.19 -5.02
C GLU A 136 -9.11 -5.46 -3.71
N TRP A 137 -7.87 -5.90 -3.80
CA TRP A 137 -7.09 -6.18 -2.59
C TRP A 137 -6.60 -4.90 -1.92
N SER A 138 -6.59 -4.93 -0.58
CA SER A 138 -6.01 -3.84 0.21
C SER A 138 -4.50 -3.85 0.12
N SER A 139 -3.87 -2.67 0.20
CA SER A 139 -2.40 -2.58 0.28
C SER A 139 -1.84 -3.40 1.44
N GLY A 140 -2.55 -3.52 2.57
CA GLY A 140 -2.14 -4.34 3.71
C GLY A 140 -2.05 -5.82 3.38
N SER A 141 -3.11 -6.39 2.81
CA SER A 141 -3.16 -7.82 2.44
C SER A 141 -2.17 -8.13 1.32
N THR A 142 -2.03 -7.23 0.34
CA THR A 142 -1.02 -7.35 -0.71
C THR A 142 0.38 -7.32 -0.14
N THR A 143 0.67 -6.44 0.82
CA THR A 143 1.97 -6.40 1.49
C THR A 143 2.28 -7.70 2.22
N MET A 144 1.30 -8.29 2.90
CA MET A 144 1.46 -9.61 3.54
C MET A 144 1.85 -10.68 2.52
N HIS A 145 1.15 -10.74 1.39
CA HIS A 145 1.42 -11.71 0.33
C HIS A 145 2.82 -11.53 -0.27
N LEU A 146 3.18 -10.30 -0.65
CA LEU A 146 4.51 -9.99 -1.19
C LEU A 146 5.63 -10.33 -0.22
N ALA A 147 5.47 -9.99 1.06
CA ALA A 147 6.46 -10.34 2.09
C ALA A 147 6.66 -11.86 2.20
N CYS A 148 5.57 -12.63 2.12
CA CYS A 148 5.64 -14.10 2.09
C CYS A 148 6.34 -14.62 0.84
N GLN A 149 6.03 -14.09 -0.35
CA GLN A 149 6.70 -14.44 -1.61
C GLN A 149 8.22 -14.13 -1.55
N GLN A 150 8.61 -13.06 -0.85
CA GLN A 150 10.01 -12.70 -0.61
C GLN A 150 10.66 -13.53 0.52
N GLY A 151 9.98 -14.56 1.02
CA GLY A 151 10.53 -15.55 1.96
C GLY A 151 10.44 -15.16 3.44
N ALA A 152 9.53 -14.27 3.82
CA ALA A 152 9.25 -14.01 5.22
C ALA A 152 8.74 -15.27 5.92
N LYS A 153 9.29 -15.59 7.10
CA LYS A 153 8.89 -16.74 7.92
C LYS A 153 8.17 -16.33 9.19
N GLU A 154 8.39 -15.12 9.63
CA GLU A 154 7.74 -14.53 10.80
C GLU A 154 7.38 -13.08 10.45
N ILE A 155 6.08 -12.76 10.50
CA ILE A 155 5.54 -11.46 10.09
C ILE A 155 4.81 -10.81 11.27
N TYR A 156 5.25 -9.63 11.66
CA TYR A 156 4.62 -8.79 12.68
C TYR A 156 3.71 -7.76 12.01
N LEU A 157 2.40 -7.87 12.23
CA LEU A 157 1.37 -6.98 11.67
C LEU A 157 1.10 -5.85 12.66
N MET A 158 1.54 -4.64 12.36
CA MET A 158 1.38 -3.45 13.20
C MET A 158 0.45 -2.45 12.51
N GLY A 159 -0.57 -1.94 13.21
CA GLY A 159 -1.55 -1.01 12.63
C GLY A 159 -2.53 -1.66 11.66
N PHE A 160 -2.84 -2.94 11.84
CA PHE A 160 -3.87 -3.66 11.10
C PHE A 160 -5.18 -3.62 11.89
N ASP A 161 -5.72 -2.43 12.13
CA ASP A 161 -6.87 -2.25 13.01
C ASP A 161 -8.20 -2.66 12.38
N LEU A 162 -8.28 -2.76 11.07
CA LEU A 162 -9.43 -3.24 10.28
C LEU A 162 -10.78 -2.62 10.66
N SER A 163 -10.81 -1.63 11.53
CA SER A 163 -12.03 -0.96 11.92
C SER A 163 -12.36 0.14 10.90
N SER A 164 -13.60 0.18 10.54
CA SER A 164 -14.10 1.07 9.49
C SER A 164 -14.86 2.28 10.01
N TYR A 165 -15.15 2.31 11.31
CA TYR A 165 -15.86 3.44 11.89
C TYR A 165 -15.57 3.57 13.40
N PRO A 166 -15.16 4.75 13.88
CA PRO A 166 -14.63 5.84 13.05
C PRO A 166 -13.41 5.36 12.25
N ILE A 167 -13.07 6.07 11.16
CA ILE A 167 -11.93 5.68 10.32
C ILE A 167 -10.67 5.60 11.20
N ASN A 168 -10.18 4.38 11.40
CA ASN A 168 -9.01 4.12 12.20
C ASN A 168 -7.76 4.18 11.33
N ASN A 169 -7.36 5.39 10.94
CA ASN A 169 -6.22 5.63 10.06
C ASN A 169 -5.40 6.81 10.58
N VAL A 170 -4.09 6.63 10.68
CA VAL A 170 -3.15 7.68 11.13
C VAL A 170 -3.17 8.89 10.22
N TYR A 171 -3.49 8.71 8.93
CA TYR A 171 -3.50 9.75 7.89
C TYR A 171 -4.91 10.20 7.49
N GLU A 172 -5.88 10.09 8.39
CA GLU A 172 -7.29 10.41 8.13
C GLU A 172 -7.48 11.82 7.55
N ASP A 173 -6.78 12.81 8.09
CA ASP A 173 -6.92 14.22 7.66
C ASP A 173 -6.44 14.43 6.22
N ILE A 174 -5.45 13.67 5.78
CA ILE A 174 -4.97 13.70 4.40
C ILE A 174 -5.99 13.01 3.49
N GLN A 175 -6.55 11.89 3.92
CA GLN A 175 -7.58 11.20 3.17
C GLN A 175 -8.85 12.04 2.99
N ARG A 176 -9.28 12.79 3.99
CA ARG A 176 -10.47 13.67 3.90
C ARG A 176 -10.37 14.65 2.74
N LYS A 177 -9.21 15.21 2.47
CA LYS A 177 -9.02 16.13 1.32
C LYS A 177 -9.35 15.49 -0.02
N TYR A 178 -9.16 14.18 -0.16
CA TYR A 178 -9.48 13.45 -1.39
C TYR A 178 -10.90 12.90 -1.41
N PHE A 179 -11.50 12.65 -0.23
CA PHE A 179 -12.85 12.10 -0.09
C PHE A 179 -13.96 13.15 0.04
N ASP A 180 -13.65 14.40 0.38
CA ASP A 180 -14.66 15.48 0.49
C ASP A 180 -15.39 15.72 -0.85
N HIS A 181 -14.81 15.31 -1.97
CA HIS A 181 -15.49 15.32 -3.27
C HIS A 181 -16.35 14.07 -3.54
N HIS A 182 -16.31 13.03 -2.69
CA HIS A 182 -17.07 11.79 -2.84
C HIS A 182 -17.55 11.19 -1.51
N PRO A 183 -18.44 11.87 -0.78
CA PRO A 183 -18.90 11.43 0.56
C PRO A 183 -19.65 10.09 0.57
N ARG A 184 -20.11 9.60 -0.58
CA ARG A 184 -20.97 8.39 -0.67
C ARG A 184 -20.20 7.06 -0.76
N ARG A 185 -18.87 7.06 -0.81
CA ARG A 185 -18.07 5.83 -1.00
C ARG A 185 -17.73 5.08 0.28
N ILE A 186 -17.99 5.66 1.43
CA ILE A 186 -17.63 5.07 2.74
C ILE A 186 -18.48 3.84 3.08
N ASP A 187 -19.67 3.67 2.48
CA ASP A 187 -20.66 2.71 2.96
C ASP A 187 -20.95 1.48 2.07
N LEU A 188 -20.52 1.40 0.83
CA LEU A 188 -21.13 0.44 -0.09
C LEU A 188 -20.29 -0.76 -0.53
N ASN A 189 -18.96 -0.74 -0.42
CA ASN A 189 -18.14 -1.91 -0.70
C ASN A 189 -16.89 -1.87 0.19
N ARG A 190 -17.03 -2.34 1.42
CA ARG A 190 -15.85 -2.60 2.26
C ARG A 190 -15.12 -3.80 1.67
N PRO A 191 -13.85 -3.65 1.28
CA PRO A 191 -13.06 -4.82 0.94
C PRO A 191 -13.12 -5.80 2.10
N ASP A 192 -13.29 -7.06 1.82
CA ASP A 192 -13.18 -8.12 2.83
C ASP A 192 -11.73 -8.31 3.27
N TRP A 193 -11.21 -7.34 4.00
CA TRP A 193 -9.83 -7.36 4.48
C TRP A 193 -9.50 -8.60 5.31
N ILE A 194 -10.46 -9.05 6.11
CA ILE A 194 -10.31 -10.27 6.92
C ILE A 194 -10.19 -11.49 6.01
N GLY A 195 -11.07 -11.61 5.01
CA GLY A 195 -11.00 -12.69 4.02
C GLY A 195 -9.70 -12.68 3.24
N GLN A 196 -9.24 -11.51 2.81
CA GLN A 196 -7.94 -11.35 2.14
C GLN A 196 -6.77 -11.80 3.03
N MET A 197 -6.72 -11.37 4.29
CA MET A 197 -5.70 -11.80 5.26
C MET A 197 -5.73 -13.32 5.46
N LYS A 198 -6.92 -13.91 5.63
CA LYS A 198 -7.08 -15.35 5.77
C LYS A 198 -6.61 -16.10 4.52
N THR A 199 -6.86 -15.55 3.34
CA THR A 199 -6.39 -16.13 2.07
C THR A 199 -4.86 -16.19 2.06
N VAL A 200 -4.16 -15.11 2.39
CA VAL A 200 -2.70 -15.11 2.50
C VAL A 200 -2.21 -16.11 3.53
N MET A 201 -2.81 -16.14 4.72
CA MET A 201 -2.41 -17.08 5.78
C MET A 201 -2.61 -18.54 5.41
N ASN A 202 -3.66 -18.84 4.66
CA ASN A 202 -3.92 -20.20 4.13
C ASN A 202 -2.95 -20.61 3.04
N GLU A 203 -2.53 -19.67 2.20
CA GLU A 203 -1.55 -19.92 1.14
C GLU A 203 -0.16 -20.16 1.71
N PHE A 204 0.25 -19.34 2.69
CA PHE A 204 1.59 -19.37 3.30
C PHE A 204 1.57 -20.01 4.70
N ARG A 205 1.19 -21.29 4.78
CA ARG A 205 1.01 -22.02 6.06
C ARG A 205 2.27 -22.14 6.91
N ASP A 206 3.45 -22.08 6.27
CA ASP A 206 4.76 -22.14 6.94
C ASP A 206 5.26 -20.78 7.43
N THR A 207 4.50 -19.71 7.20
CA THR A 207 4.78 -18.38 7.73
C THR A 207 3.96 -18.14 8.99
N GLN A 208 4.62 -17.75 10.07
CA GLN A 208 3.98 -17.36 11.32
C GLN A 208 3.60 -15.87 11.26
N PHE A 209 2.33 -15.58 11.46
CA PHE A 209 1.83 -14.22 11.57
C PHE A 209 1.59 -13.85 13.02
N ILE A 210 2.06 -12.68 13.42
CA ILE A 210 1.89 -12.14 14.76
C ILE A 210 1.14 -10.81 14.64
N TRP A 211 -0.09 -10.78 15.10
CA TRP A 211 -0.89 -9.57 15.10
C TRP A 211 -0.64 -8.77 16.37
N VAL A 212 0.01 -7.60 16.20
CA VAL A 212 0.52 -6.83 17.34
C VAL A 212 -0.52 -5.84 17.82
N GLU A 213 -1.09 -6.09 18.99
CA GLU A 213 -2.06 -5.23 19.70
C GLU A 213 -3.01 -4.45 18.77
N PRO A 214 -3.82 -5.11 17.94
CA PRO A 214 -4.79 -4.39 17.13
C PRO A 214 -5.75 -3.59 18.04
N ASP A 215 -6.37 -2.57 17.49
CA ASP A 215 -7.37 -1.80 18.22
C ASP A 215 -8.42 -2.74 18.86
N ARG A 216 -8.91 -2.38 20.06
CA ARG A 216 -9.87 -3.19 20.83
C ARG A 216 -11.18 -3.48 20.09
N ASN A 217 -11.53 -2.62 19.13
CA ASN A 217 -12.74 -2.78 18.31
C ASN A 217 -12.49 -3.64 17.07
N THR A 218 -11.26 -4.08 16.84
CA THR A 218 -10.90 -4.94 15.71
C THR A 218 -11.49 -6.32 15.90
N VAL A 219 -12.17 -6.82 14.88
CA VAL A 219 -12.67 -8.20 14.87
C VAL A 219 -11.49 -9.16 14.78
N ARG A 220 -11.28 -9.93 15.81
CA ARG A 220 -10.24 -10.97 15.86
C ARG A 220 -10.76 -12.25 15.22
N PHE A 221 -9.85 -13.03 14.69
CA PHE A 221 -10.12 -14.36 14.13
C PHE A 221 -8.97 -15.31 14.40
N ASP A 222 -9.24 -16.61 14.32
CA ASP A 222 -8.25 -17.65 14.56
C ASP A 222 -7.79 -18.27 13.26
N MET A 223 -6.48 -18.52 13.17
CA MET A 223 -5.81 -19.30 12.12
C MET A 223 -4.66 -20.08 12.75
N ASN A 224 -4.30 -21.22 12.18
CA ASN A 224 -3.25 -22.09 12.75
C ASN A 224 -1.88 -21.43 12.84
N ASN A 225 -1.62 -20.48 11.95
CA ASN A 225 -0.36 -19.73 11.86
C ASN A 225 -0.52 -18.25 12.25
N LEU A 226 -1.56 -17.91 13.02
CA LEU A 226 -1.79 -16.56 13.56
C LEU A 226 -1.72 -16.60 15.08
N THR A 227 -0.96 -15.67 15.64
CA THR A 227 -0.92 -15.39 17.09
C THR A 227 -1.08 -13.91 17.35
N TYR A 228 -1.36 -13.55 18.60
CA TYR A 228 -1.48 -12.17 19.06
C TYR A 228 -0.39 -11.89 20.10
N ASP A 229 0.23 -10.72 20.01
CA ASP A 229 1.29 -10.35 20.96
C ASP A 229 1.27 -8.82 21.22
N THR A 230 2.04 -8.37 22.19
CA THR A 230 2.11 -6.96 22.60
C THR A 230 3.31 -6.26 21.98
N TYR A 231 3.21 -4.93 21.81
CA TYR A 231 4.35 -4.12 21.36
C TYR A 231 5.58 -4.27 22.28
N GLU A 232 5.37 -4.42 23.59
CA GLU A 232 6.45 -4.62 24.54
C GLU A 232 7.22 -5.93 24.29
N ASN A 233 6.48 -7.04 24.11
CA ASN A 233 7.09 -8.32 23.83
C ASN A 233 7.82 -8.33 22.48
N ILE A 234 7.20 -7.73 21.47
CA ILE A 234 7.82 -7.63 20.14
C ILE A 234 9.11 -6.80 20.21
N ARG A 235 9.11 -5.66 20.95
CA ARG A 235 10.31 -4.86 21.14
C ARG A 235 11.47 -5.68 21.69
N ARG A 236 11.22 -6.52 22.68
CA ARG A 236 12.26 -7.41 23.27
C ARG A 236 12.81 -8.44 22.28
N LYS A 237 12.00 -8.84 21.28
CA LYS A 237 12.36 -9.86 20.29
C LYS A 237 13.15 -9.31 19.10
N ILE A 238 12.86 -8.09 18.66
CA ILE A 238 13.35 -7.58 17.37
C ILE A 238 14.15 -6.27 17.46
N CYS A 239 14.22 -5.62 18.61
CA CYS A 239 15.05 -4.43 18.83
C CYS A 239 16.34 -4.78 19.58
N ARG A 240 17.39 -3.96 19.30
CA ARG A 240 18.70 -4.03 19.95
C ARG A 240 18.72 -3.27 21.26
#